data_708e901880521f9a8a6843059f4dddb5
#
_entry.id   708e901880521f9a8a6843059f4dddb5
#
_cell.length_a   1.000
_cell.length_b   1.000
_cell.length_c   1.000
_cell.angle_alpha   90.00
_cell.angle_beta   90.00
_cell.angle_gamma   90.00
#
_symmetry.space_group_name_H-M   'P 1'
#
loop_
_entity.id
_entity.type
_entity.pdbx_description
1 polymer ?
#
loop_
_entity_poly.entity_id
_entity_poly.type
_entity_poly.pdbx_seq_one_letter_code
_entity_poly.pdbx_strand_id
1 'polypeptide(L)'
;MIGVVDGLGMSHQYLVLSGDPADTFRHYSMHGVPRKNLREVEAAIKECDALVFPGGSIFQDVTSAKSTIYYASLIKMAKKHNKRVLLLNQGVGPLNTWIGRSQAKTAINMADLVVVRDPGSLKTLQEIGVDKKIHVGADSALILREPTREDDGSSFGVGGMKAVALSPRPWKRKGVDIVKLFGETSRLLFNAGFIPTLIEMDPFEDGKMLEDITKQQDGRIPFLRNLGSSRMVQFRLARMEGVIAMRLHAGILATTVGVPPLMLNYDPKVAAFARQLDIGPALTIEGLTSARLFEAFMEHQKAKDANKLVILKKREELRDQAMKAIELANNFLT
;
A
#
# COMPACT_ATOMS: atom_id res chain seq x y z
N MET A 1 5.53 -6.23 -1.90
CA MET A 1 6.52 -7.19 -2.44
C MET A 1 7.94 -6.77 -2.07
N ILE A 2 8.47 -5.68 -2.59
CA ILE A 2 9.88 -5.27 -2.40
C ILE A 2 10.32 -5.25 -0.94
N GLY A 3 9.51 -4.74 -0.01
CA GLY A 3 9.86 -4.80 1.42
C GLY A 3 10.13 -6.21 1.94
N VAL A 4 9.38 -7.21 1.47
CA VAL A 4 9.62 -8.62 1.85
C VAL A 4 10.91 -9.15 1.22
N VAL A 5 11.18 -8.82 -0.04
CA VAL A 5 12.44 -9.19 -0.71
C VAL A 5 13.65 -8.54 -0.01
N ASP A 6 13.55 -7.25 0.33
CA ASP A 6 14.58 -6.53 1.10
C ASP A 6 14.82 -7.20 2.47
N GLY A 7 13.74 -7.65 3.12
CA GLY A 7 13.83 -8.32 4.43
C GLY A 7 14.39 -9.73 4.37
N LEU A 8 14.01 -10.54 3.39
CA LEU A 8 14.51 -11.91 3.21
C LEU A 8 15.95 -11.95 2.67
N GLY A 9 16.36 -10.89 1.95
CA GLY A 9 17.73 -10.74 1.45
C GLY A 9 18.02 -11.49 0.15
N MET A 10 19.27 -11.40 -0.29
CA MET A 10 19.76 -11.89 -1.60
C MET A 10 20.15 -13.38 -1.60
N SER A 11 20.01 -14.10 -0.49
CA SER A 11 20.30 -15.55 -0.41
C SER A 11 19.23 -16.41 -1.11
N HIS A 12 18.10 -15.82 -1.46
CA HIS A 12 16.99 -16.48 -2.15
C HIS A 12 16.89 -16.07 -3.60
N GLN A 13 16.41 -16.97 -4.45
CA GLN A 13 15.99 -16.66 -5.81
C GLN A 13 14.50 -16.38 -5.84
N TYR A 14 14.10 -15.35 -6.57
CA TYR A 14 12.73 -14.88 -6.59
C TYR A 14 12.11 -15.02 -7.98
N LEU A 15 10.95 -15.70 -8.05
CA LEU A 15 10.05 -15.68 -9.20
C LEU A 15 8.79 -14.89 -8.82
N VAL A 16 8.41 -13.89 -9.61
CA VAL A 16 7.29 -13.00 -9.29
C VAL A 16 6.09 -13.31 -10.17
N LEU A 17 4.96 -13.72 -9.60
CA LEU A 17 3.71 -13.82 -10.33
C LEU A 17 3.22 -12.40 -10.68
N SER A 18 3.45 -11.97 -11.90
CA SER A 18 3.29 -10.59 -12.36
C SER A 18 2.12 -10.40 -13.32
N GLY A 19 1.51 -9.23 -13.26
CA GLY A 19 0.57 -8.74 -14.28
C GLY A 19 1.28 -8.30 -15.56
N ASP A 20 2.52 -7.79 -15.42
CA ASP A 20 3.42 -7.41 -16.50
C ASP A 20 4.86 -7.86 -16.13
N PRO A 21 5.29 -9.04 -16.64
CA PRO A 21 6.63 -9.57 -16.39
C PRO A 21 7.76 -8.66 -16.87
N ALA A 22 7.59 -7.98 -18.00
CA ALA A 22 8.60 -7.08 -18.55
C ALA A 22 8.79 -5.85 -17.65
N ASP A 23 7.72 -5.29 -17.14
CA ASP A 23 7.75 -4.18 -16.18
C ASP A 23 8.39 -4.61 -14.84
N THR A 24 8.05 -5.81 -14.37
CA THR A 24 8.67 -6.39 -13.17
C THR A 24 10.19 -6.52 -13.32
N PHE A 25 10.66 -7.01 -14.47
CA PHE A 25 12.09 -7.12 -14.73
C PHE A 25 12.75 -5.73 -14.82
N ARG A 26 12.12 -4.79 -15.53
CA ARG A 26 12.66 -3.43 -15.72
C ARG A 26 12.87 -2.68 -14.41
N HIS A 27 11.91 -2.77 -13.48
CA HIS A 27 11.95 -1.99 -12.25
C HIS A 27 12.59 -2.69 -11.06
N TYR A 28 12.64 -4.02 -11.07
CA TYR A 28 13.10 -4.79 -9.91
C TYR A 28 14.19 -5.82 -10.23
N SER A 29 14.57 -5.98 -11.51
CA SER A 29 15.53 -7.00 -11.98
C SER A 29 15.15 -8.42 -11.54
N MET A 30 13.83 -8.68 -11.41
CA MET A 30 13.29 -9.98 -11.00
C MET A 30 12.58 -10.66 -12.16
N HIS A 31 12.71 -11.98 -12.22
CA HIS A 31 12.02 -12.76 -13.25
C HIS A 31 10.51 -12.80 -12.97
N GLY A 32 9.71 -12.31 -13.93
CA GLY A 32 8.26 -12.29 -13.87
C GLY A 32 7.64 -13.50 -14.55
N VAL A 33 6.64 -14.12 -13.91
CA VAL A 33 5.77 -15.16 -14.49
C VAL A 33 4.38 -14.59 -14.70
N PRO A 34 3.79 -14.72 -15.92
CA PRO A 34 2.46 -14.17 -16.19
C PRO A 34 1.38 -14.78 -15.28
N ARG A 35 0.89 -14.01 -14.31
CA ARG A 35 -0.04 -14.51 -13.28
C ARG A 35 -1.37 -15.07 -13.80
N LYS A 36 -1.76 -14.73 -15.03
CA LYS A 36 -2.99 -15.22 -15.66
C LYS A 36 -2.81 -16.54 -16.41
N ASN A 37 -1.57 -16.91 -16.71
CA ASN A 37 -1.25 -18.19 -17.36
C ASN A 37 -1.05 -19.27 -16.30
N LEU A 38 -2.11 -19.98 -15.93
CA LEU A 38 -2.08 -20.97 -14.85
C LEU A 38 -1.12 -22.14 -15.13
N ARG A 39 -0.79 -22.43 -16.40
CA ARG A 39 0.21 -23.48 -16.75
C ARG A 39 1.63 -23.04 -16.37
N GLU A 40 2.00 -21.81 -16.72
CA GLU A 40 3.30 -21.25 -16.34
C GLU A 40 3.39 -21.02 -14.82
N VAL A 41 2.29 -20.59 -14.18
CA VAL A 41 2.20 -20.45 -12.72
C VAL A 41 2.41 -21.81 -12.04
N GLU A 42 1.78 -22.88 -12.51
CA GLU A 42 1.96 -24.23 -11.95
C GLU A 42 3.40 -24.72 -12.16
N ALA A 43 4.02 -24.48 -13.33
CA ALA A 43 5.41 -24.80 -13.59
C ALA A 43 6.33 -24.07 -12.60
N ALA A 44 6.17 -22.76 -12.45
CA ALA A 44 6.95 -21.96 -11.49
C ALA A 44 6.79 -22.44 -10.04
N ILE A 45 5.57 -22.79 -9.62
CA ILE A 45 5.32 -23.32 -8.28
C ILE A 45 6.04 -24.67 -8.07
N LYS A 46 6.11 -25.53 -9.09
CA LYS A 46 6.84 -26.81 -9.00
C LYS A 46 8.34 -26.63 -8.81
N GLU A 47 8.93 -25.59 -9.40
CA GLU A 47 10.37 -25.28 -9.33
C GLU A 47 10.77 -24.61 -8.01
N CYS A 48 9.85 -23.89 -7.36
CA CYS A 48 10.11 -23.16 -6.13
C CYS A 48 9.99 -24.04 -4.88
N ASP A 49 10.62 -23.65 -3.77
CA ASP A 49 10.48 -24.29 -2.46
C ASP A 49 9.26 -23.77 -1.69
N ALA A 50 8.89 -22.53 -1.91
CA ALA A 50 7.77 -21.89 -1.22
C ALA A 50 7.00 -20.93 -2.12
N LEU A 51 5.69 -20.82 -1.87
CA LEU A 51 4.82 -19.76 -2.35
C LEU A 51 4.65 -18.72 -1.25
N VAL A 52 5.14 -17.49 -1.51
CA VAL A 52 5.08 -16.40 -0.54
C VAL A 52 4.12 -15.32 -1.01
N PHE A 53 3.18 -14.94 -0.16
CA PHE A 53 2.33 -13.77 -0.36
C PHE A 53 2.88 -12.61 0.46
N PRO A 54 3.50 -11.61 -0.17
CA PRO A 54 4.34 -10.62 0.52
C PRO A 54 3.56 -9.45 1.14
N GLY A 55 2.28 -9.59 1.38
CA GLY A 55 1.39 -8.54 1.90
C GLY A 55 0.31 -8.16 0.89
N GLY A 56 -0.42 -7.10 1.23
CA GLY A 56 -1.56 -6.65 0.45
C GLY A 56 -2.89 -7.08 1.06
N SER A 57 -4.01 -6.75 0.41
CA SER A 57 -5.36 -7.14 0.82
C SER A 57 -5.95 -8.08 -0.23
N ILE A 58 -5.36 -9.27 -0.34
CA ILE A 58 -5.74 -10.26 -1.38
C ILE A 58 -7.01 -11.05 -1.02
N PHE A 59 -7.30 -11.19 0.27
CA PHE A 59 -8.51 -11.83 0.77
C PHE A 59 -9.56 -10.77 1.13
N GLN A 60 -10.23 -10.24 0.11
CA GLN A 60 -11.37 -9.32 0.20
C GLN A 60 -12.34 -9.57 -0.96
N ASP A 61 -13.62 -9.26 -0.75
CA ASP A 61 -14.67 -9.47 -1.76
C ASP A 61 -15.53 -8.22 -2.04
N VAL A 62 -15.03 -7.03 -1.69
CA VAL A 62 -15.72 -5.74 -1.90
C VAL A 62 -16.06 -5.49 -3.37
N THR A 63 -15.14 -5.85 -4.27
CA THR A 63 -15.32 -5.69 -5.71
C THR A 63 -15.74 -6.99 -6.39
N SER A 64 -15.23 -8.13 -5.94
CA SER A 64 -15.55 -9.44 -6.49
C SER A 64 -14.92 -10.56 -5.65
N ALA A 65 -15.66 -11.66 -5.43
CA ALA A 65 -15.13 -12.89 -4.85
C ALA A 65 -14.09 -13.60 -5.75
N LYS A 66 -13.99 -13.21 -7.04
CA LYS A 66 -13.03 -13.80 -7.99
C LYS A 66 -11.58 -13.69 -7.52
N SER A 67 -11.22 -12.58 -6.87
CA SER A 67 -9.88 -12.37 -6.33
C SER A 67 -9.56 -13.41 -5.26
N THR A 68 -10.44 -13.57 -4.28
CA THR A 68 -10.29 -14.57 -3.20
C THR A 68 -10.18 -15.99 -3.74
N ILE A 69 -11.02 -16.35 -4.74
CA ILE A 69 -10.98 -17.66 -5.40
C ILE A 69 -9.64 -17.88 -6.11
N TYR A 70 -9.14 -16.89 -6.84
CA TYR A 70 -7.85 -16.97 -7.51
C TYR A 70 -6.71 -17.25 -6.53
N TYR A 71 -6.57 -16.45 -5.46
CA TYR A 71 -5.50 -16.66 -4.47
C TYR A 71 -5.66 -17.97 -3.70
N ALA A 72 -6.88 -18.38 -3.40
CA ALA A 72 -7.15 -19.70 -2.83
C ALA A 72 -6.71 -20.84 -3.77
N SER A 73 -6.89 -20.69 -5.09
CA SER A 73 -6.44 -21.69 -6.07
C SER A 73 -4.91 -21.82 -6.13
N LEU A 74 -4.17 -20.72 -6.01
CA LEU A 74 -2.71 -20.75 -5.94
C LEU A 74 -2.22 -21.49 -4.69
N ILE A 75 -2.85 -21.27 -3.53
CA ILE A 75 -2.51 -21.98 -2.29
C ILE A 75 -2.78 -23.48 -2.44
N LYS A 76 -3.94 -23.84 -2.97
CA LYS A 76 -4.27 -25.26 -3.24
C LYS A 76 -3.27 -25.91 -4.21
N MET A 77 -2.87 -25.18 -5.26
CA MET A 77 -1.88 -25.63 -6.23
C MET A 77 -0.50 -25.86 -5.56
N ALA A 78 -0.04 -24.93 -4.75
CA ALA A 78 1.22 -25.07 -4.00
C ALA A 78 1.17 -26.29 -3.05
N LYS A 79 0.09 -26.45 -2.30
CA LYS A 79 -0.07 -27.61 -1.39
C LYS A 79 -0.17 -28.95 -2.14
N LYS A 80 -0.80 -28.98 -3.32
CA LYS A 80 -0.82 -30.17 -4.21
C LYS A 80 0.60 -30.61 -4.60
N HIS A 81 1.53 -29.68 -4.74
CA HIS A 81 2.93 -29.92 -5.06
C HIS A 81 3.86 -29.94 -3.83
N ASN A 82 3.29 -30.10 -2.62
CA ASN A 82 4.01 -30.17 -1.34
C ASN A 82 4.88 -28.93 -1.05
N LYS A 83 4.51 -27.77 -1.58
CA LYS A 83 5.24 -26.52 -1.36
C LYS A 83 4.78 -25.82 -0.09
N ARG A 84 5.72 -25.14 0.57
CA ARG A 84 5.40 -24.28 1.71
C ARG A 84 4.60 -23.06 1.24
N VAL A 85 3.66 -22.59 2.06
CA VAL A 85 2.82 -21.41 1.77
C VAL A 85 2.90 -20.42 2.91
N LEU A 86 3.47 -19.26 2.65
CA LEU A 86 3.68 -18.22 3.65
C LEU A 86 2.84 -16.98 3.32
N LEU A 87 1.98 -16.59 4.24
CA LEU A 87 1.15 -15.38 4.16
C LEU A 87 1.79 -14.33 5.09
N LEU A 88 2.51 -13.37 4.53
CA LEU A 88 3.29 -12.38 5.29
C LEU A 88 2.57 -11.03 5.29
N ASN A 89 2.27 -10.51 6.48
CA ASN A 89 1.69 -9.16 6.68
C ASN A 89 0.42 -8.89 5.83
N GLN A 90 -0.48 -9.88 5.77
CA GLN A 90 -1.68 -9.78 4.95
C GLN A 90 -2.74 -8.89 5.59
N GLY A 91 -3.33 -7.99 4.78
CA GLY A 91 -4.61 -7.38 5.09
C GLY A 91 -5.75 -8.33 4.71
N VAL A 92 -6.70 -8.57 5.60
CA VAL A 92 -7.86 -9.43 5.34
C VAL A 92 -9.15 -8.66 5.54
N GLY A 93 -10.06 -8.82 4.59
CA GLY A 93 -11.39 -8.21 4.61
C GLY A 93 -11.48 -6.82 3.95
N PRO A 94 -12.73 -6.30 3.86
CA PRO A 94 -13.98 -6.96 4.25
C PRO A 94 -14.29 -8.23 3.44
N LEU A 95 -14.89 -9.21 4.11
CA LEU A 95 -15.42 -10.45 3.51
C LEU A 95 -16.94 -10.48 3.73
N ASN A 96 -17.68 -9.98 2.75
CA ASN A 96 -19.13 -9.76 2.84
C ASN A 96 -19.94 -10.98 2.36
N THR A 97 -19.34 -11.78 1.46
CA THR A 97 -20.03 -12.93 0.85
C THR A 97 -19.67 -14.23 1.57
N TRP A 98 -20.61 -15.16 1.63
CA TRP A 98 -20.37 -16.50 2.16
C TRP A 98 -19.24 -17.22 1.40
N ILE A 99 -19.21 -17.09 0.08
CA ILE A 99 -18.17 -17.69 -0.78
C ILE A 99 -16.79 -17.12 -0.41
N GLY A 100 -16.68 -15.80 -0.30
CA GLY A 100 -15.43 -15.13 0.09
C GLY A 100 -14.92 -15.62 1.44
N ARG A 101 -15.78 -15.69 2.45
CA ARG A 101 -15.47 -16.22 3.79
C ARG A 101 -14.99 -17.66 3.76
N SER A 102 -15.74 -18.55 3.07
CA SER A 102 -15.41 -19.97 2.97
C SER A 102 -14.09 -20.22 2.26
N GLN A 103 -13.85 -19.52 1.11
CA GLN A 103 -12.60 -19.64 0.36
C GLN A 103 -11.41 -19.09 1.16
N ALA A 104 -11.57 -17.96 1.82
CA ALA A 104 -10.52 -17.37 2.66
C ALA A 104 -10.18 -18.30 3.84
N LYS A 105 -11.19 -18.79 4.57
CA LYS A 105 -10.99 -19.76 5.69
C LYS A 105 -10.21 -20.98 5.21
N THR A 106 -10.67 -21.62 4.14
CA THR A 106 -10.03 -22.85 3.60
C THR A 106 -8.59 -22.57 3.19
N ALA A 107 -8.34 -21.51 2.43
CA ALA A 107 -7.02 -21.18 1.92
C ALA A 107 -6.04 -20.85 3.05
N ILE A 108 -6.47 -20.05 4.03
CA ILE A 108 -5.63 -19.61 5.14
C ILE A 108 -5.31 -20.78 6.07
N ASN A 109 -6.26 -21.70 6.31
CA ASN A 109 -6.00 -22.91 7.09
C ASN A 109 -5.00 -23.86 6.41
N MET A 110 -4.82 -23.79 5.10
CA MET A 110 -3.80 -24.56 4.36
C MET A 110 -2.40 -23.96 4.42
N ALA A 111 -2.26 -22.68 4.72
CA ALA A 111 -0.96 -22.00 4.77
C ALA A 111 -0.08 -22.50 5.92
N ASP A 112 1.22 -22.52 5.78
CA ASP A 112 2.16 -22.96 6.83
C ASP A 112 2.46 -21.86 7.83
N LEU A 113 2.52 -20.60 7.37
CA LEU A 113 2.68 -19.42 8.20
C LEU A 113 1.62 -18.36 7.84
N VAL A 114 1.01 -17.77 8.85
CA VAL A 114 0.03 -16.68 8.68
C VAL A 114 0.42 -15.51 9.58
N VAL A 115 0.79 -14.39 8.96
CA VAL A 115 1.01 -13.11 9.61
C VAL A 115 0.09 -12.08 9.00
N VAL A 116 -0.75 -11.43 9.79
CA VAL A 116 -1.61 -10.33 9.35
C VAL A 116 -1.00 -8.99 9.72
N ARG A 117 -1.34 -7.93 8.98
CA ARG A 117 -0.73 -6.61 9.19
C ARG A 117 -1.40 -5.76 10.26
N ASP A 118 -2.58 -6.14 10.73
CA ASP A 118 -3.35 -5.33 11.68
C ASP A 118 -4.33 -6.19 12.50
N PRO A 119 -4.75 -5.72 13.71
CA PRO A 119 -5.71 -6.42 14.55
C PRO A 119 -7.09 -6.61 13.92
N GLY A 120 -7.51 -5.73 12.99
CA GLY A 120 -8.78 -5.86 12.26
C GLY A 120 -8.78 -7.07 11.35
N SER A 121 -7.67 -7.33 10.66
CA SER A 121 -7.45 -8.53 9.85
C SER A 121 -7.47 -9.79 10.70
N LEU A 122 -6.84 -9.79 11.90
CA LEU A 122 -6.91 -10.90 12.85
C LEU A 122 -8.36 -11.18 13.28
N LYS A 123 -9.09 -10.14 13.68
CA LYS A 123 -10.50 -10.26 14.06
C LYS A 123 -11.35 -10.87 12.94
N THR A 124 -11.16 -10.40 11.71
CA THR A 124 -11.87 -10.97 10.53
C THR A 124 -11.58 -12.46 10.37
N LEU A 125 -10.32 -12.90 10.54
CA LEU A 125 -9.97 -14.33 10.45
C LEU A 125 -10.58 -15.17 11.57
N GLN A 126 -10.64 -14.65 12.78
CA GLN A 126 -11.31 -15.29 13.91
C GLN A 126 -12.81 -15.42 13.66
N GLU A 127 -13.47 -14.37 13.16
CA GLU A 127 -14.91 -14.36 12.85
C GLU A 127 -15.30 -15.35 11.76
N ILE A 128 -14.42 -15.63 10.80
CA ILE A 128 -14.68 -16.66 9.78
C ILE A 128 -14.24 -18.06 10.23
N GLY A 129 -13.74 -18.21 11.46
CA GLY A 129 -13.37 -19.46 12.06
C GLY A 129 -12.09 -20.09 11.52
N VAL A 130 -11.04 -19.30 11.31
CA VAL A 130 -9.70 -19.81 11.02
C VAL A 130 -9.11 -20.41 12.29
N ASP A 131 -8.67 -21.67 12.23
CA ASP A 131 -8.23 -22.46 13.39
C ASP A 131 -6.70 -22.44 13.60
N LYS A 132 -5.98 -21.74 12.75
CA LYS A 132 -4.51 -21.65 12.80
C LYS A 132 -4.03 -20.59 13.77
N LYS A 133 -2.77 -20.77 14.22
CA LYS A 133 -2.03 -19.70 14.89
C LYS A 133 -1.78 -18.56 13.89
N ILE A 134 -2.27 -17.38 14.22
CA ILE A 134 -2.13 -16.16 13.43
C ILE A 134 -1.25 -15.20 14.21
N HIS A 135 -0.22 -14.68 13.55
CA HIS A 135 0.65 -13.65 14.10
C HIS A 135 0.19 -12.27 13.60
N VAL A 136 0.43 -11.24 14.40
CA VAL A 136 0.16 -9.85 14.01
C VAL A 136 1.50 -9.13 13.81
N GLY A 137 1.67 -8.58 12.63
CA GLY A 137 2.80 -7.73 12.22
C GLY A 137 2.32 -6.33 11.88
N ALA A 138 2.93 -5.75 10.82
CA ALA A 138 2.53 -4.48 10.21
C ALA A 138 2.64 -4.59 8.68
N ASP A 139 2.30 -3.52 7.95
CA ASP A 139 2.36 -3.57 6.48
C ASP A 139 3.81 -3.76 5.98
N SER A 140 4.01 -4.69 5.05
CA SER A 140 5.35 -5.00 4.51
C SER A 140 6.04 -3.83 3.79
N ALA A 141 5.30 -2.80 3.39
CA ALA A 141 5.90 -1.60 2.82
C ALA A 141 6.73 -0.80 3.84
N LEU A 142 6.50 -1.01 5.15
CA LEU A 142 7.30 -0.41 6.22
C LEU A 142 8.73 -0.99 6.33
N ILE A 143 8.98 -2.16 5.72
CA ILE A 143 10.32 -2.79 5.67
C ILE A 143 11.21 -2.13 4.61
N LEU A 144 10.62 -1.40 3.65
CA LEU A 144 11.39 -0.76 2.59
C LEU A 144 12.52 0.08 3.18
N ARG A 145 13.73 -0.09 2.62
CA ARG A 145 14.86 0.77 2.95
C ARG A 145 14.58 2.23 2.58
N GLU A 146 15.23 3.14 3.26
CA GLU A 146 15.17 4.55 2.87
C GLU A 146 15.72 4.73 1.44
N PRO A 147 15.10 5.62 0.66
CA PRO A 147 15.58 5.90 -0.69
C PRO A 147 16.93 6.60 -0.64
N THR A 148 17.86 6.18 -1.49
CA THR A 148 19.16 6.81 -1.67
C THR A 148 19.13 7.80 -2.85
N ARG A 149 20.21 8.59 -3.02
CA ARG A 149 20.35 9.45 -4.22
C ARG A 149 20.42 8.63 -5.51
N GLU A 150 20.87 7.41 -5.46
CA GLU A 150 20.94 6.48 -6.59
C GLU A 150 19.55 6.03 -7.08
N ASP A 151 18.55 6.10 -6.19
CA ASP A 151 17.16 5.83 -6.55
C ASP A 151 16.53 6.98 -7.36
N ASP A 152 17.24 8.12 -7.54
CA ASP A 152 16.80 9.28 -8.31
C ASP A 152 17.40 9.31 -9.71
N GLY A 153 16.70 8.75 -10.66
CA GLY A 153 17.05 8.89 -12.07
C GLY A 153 16.87 10.31 -12.66
N SER A 154 16.56 11.33 -11.85
CA SER A 154 16.29 12.68 -12.34
C SER A 154 16.78 13.78 -11.39
N SER A 155 17.36 14.83 -11.95
CA SER A 155 17.74 16.09 -11.31
C SER A 155 16.54 17.00 -10.91
N PHE A 156 15.42 16.42 -10.48
CA PHE A 156 14.25 17.20 -10.09
C PHE A 156 14.44 17.85 -8.72
N GLY A 157 15.20 18.92 -8.68
CA GLY A 157 15.27 19.83 -7.55
C GLY A 157 14.12 20.82 -7.64
N VAL A 158 13.11 20.66 -6.81
CA VAL A 158 12.15 21.73 -6.55
C VAL A 158 12.80 22.62 -5.50
N GLY A 159 13.79 23.40 -5.91
CA GLY A 159 14.54 24.27 -5.02
C GLY A 159 13.61 25.22 -4.27
N GLY A 160 13.61 25.15 -2.95
CA GLY A 160 12.99 26.12 -2.05
C GLY A 160 11.46 26.17 -2.03
N MET A 161 10.76 25.39 -2.84
CA MET A 161 9.29 25.40 -2.90
C MET A 161 8.68 24.34 -1.99
N LYS A 162 7.60 24.71 -1.28
CA LYS A 162 6.86 23.87 -0.34
C LYS A 162 5.87 22.97 -1.11
N ALA A 163 6.34 21.87 -1.67
CA ALA A 163 5.50 20.94 -2.40
C ALA A 163 4.64 20.07 -1.45
N VAL A 164 3.37 19.86 -1.77
CA VAL A 164 2.43 19.01 -1.03
C VAL A 164 1.94 17.90 -1.95
N ALA A 165 2.20 16.67 -1.56
CA ALA A 165 1.73 15.50 -2.30
C ALA A 165 0.23 15.28 -2.09
N LEU A 166 -0.50 15.10 -3.17
CA LEU A 166 -1.92 14.77 -3.19
C LEU A 166 -2.08 13.40 -3.82
N SER A 167 -2.59 12.43 -3.05
CA SER A 167 -2.83 11.07 -3.52
C SER A 167 -4.31 10.71 -3.40
N PRO A 168 -5.18 11.24 -4.29
CA PRO A 168 -6.59 10.86 -4.33
C PRO A 168 -6.79 9.45 -4.86
N ARG A 169 -8.02 8.96 -4.74
CA ARG A 169 -8.50 7.69 -5.29
C ARG A 169 -9.87 7.87 -5.90
N PRO A 170 -10.21 7.20 -7.03
CA PRO A 170 -11.57 7.16 -7.52
C PRO A 170 -12.55 6.66 -6.45
N TRP A 171 -13.59 7.46 -6.19
CA TRP A 171 -14.57 7.19 -5.15
C TRP A 171 -15.96 7.56 -5.66
N LYS A 172 -16.88 6.58 -5.68
CA LYS A 172 -18.22 6.71 -6.28
C LYS A 172 -19.34 6.63 -5.24
N ARG A 173 -19.17 7.15 -4.05
CA ARG A 173 -20.29 7.24 -3.09
C ARG A 173 -20.96 8.61 -3.18
N LYS A 174 -22.30 8.64 -2.94
CA LYS A 174 -23.09 9.89 -2.96
C LYS A 174 -22.52 10.94 -2.01
N GLY A 175 -22.37 12.17 -2.49
CA GLY A 175 -22.07 13.34 -1.69
C GLY A 175 -20.64 13.88 -1.78
N VAL A 176 -19.68 13.22 -2.45
CA VAL A 176 -18.33 13.76 -2.62
C VAL A 176 -17.85 13.55 -4.06
N ASP A 177 -17.57 14.65 -4.73
CA ASP A 177 -16.87 14.67 -6.01
C ASP A 177 -15.37 14.82 -5.76
N ILE A 178 -14.61 13.74 -5.96
CA ILE A 178 -13.17 13.70 -5.70
C ILE A 178 -12.41 14.65 -6.61
N VAL A 179 -12.83 14.77 -7.87
CA VAL A 179 -12.17 15.66 -8.83
C VAL A 179 -12.32 17.11 -8.39
N LYS A 180 -13.53 17.52 -8.03
CA LYS A 180 -13.81 18.84 -7.50
C LYS A 180 -13.09 19.09 -6.17
N LEU A 181 -13.20 18.15 -5.23
CA LEU A 181 -12.56 18.23 -3.90
C LEU A 181 -11.07 18.52 -4.01
N PHE A 182 -10.34 17.70 -4.76
CA PHE A 182 -8.89 17.85 -4.87
C PHE A 182 -8.48 19.01 -5.79
N GLY A 183 -9.24 19.32 -6.83
CA GLY A 183 -9.02 20.49 -7.69
C GLY A 183 -9.12 21.81 -6.93
N GLU A 184 -10.20 22.00 -6.17
CA GLU A 184 -10.39 23.21 -5.34
C GLU A 184 -9.39 23.28 -4.19
N THR A 185 -9.08 22.14 -3.53
CA THR A 185 -8.05 22.08 -2.47
C THR A 185 -6.68 22.46 -3.04
N SER A 186 -6.35 22.02 -4.25
CA SER A 186 -5.09 22.40 -4.93
C SER A 186 -5.00 23.91 -5.12
N ARG A 187 -6.09 24.56 -5.52
CA ARG A 187 -6.13 26.02 -5.66
C ARG A 187 -5.92 26.73 -4.32
N LEU A 188 -6.56 26.25 -3.25
CA LEU A 188 -6.38 26.81 -1.91
C LEU A 188 -4.94 26.65 -1.41
N LEU A 189 -4.32 25.48 -1.63
CA LEU A 189 -2.91 25.24 -1.30
C LEU A 189 -1.99 26.17 -2.09
N PHE A 190 -2.21 26.34 -3.39
CA PHE A 190 -1.41 27.22 -4.23
C PHE A 190 -1.49 28.67 -3.76
N ASN A 191 -2.69 29.17 -3.45
CA ASN A 191 -2.88 30.51 -2.91
C ASN A 191 -2.23 30.72 -1.54
N ALA A 192 -2.01 29.66 -0.77
CA ALA A 192 -1.30 29.66 0.50
C ALA A 192 0.21 29.48 0.37
N GLY A 193 0.77 29.48 -0.87
CA GLY A 193 2.20 29.38 -1.14
C GLY A 193 2.76 27.95 -1.19
N PHE A 194 1.90 26.95 -1.34
CA PHE A 194 2.31 25.57 -1.57
C PHE A 194 2.25 25.21 -3.06
N ILE A 195 2.98 24.17 -3.45
CA ILE A 195 2.85 23.55 -4.76
C ILE A 195 2.11 22.21 -4.59
N PRO A 196 0.79 22.18 -4.86
CA PRO A 196 0.07 20.92 -4.88
C PRO A 196 0.61 20.04 -6.01
N THR A 197 0.99 18.81 -5.70
CA THR A 197 1.57 17.86 -6.64
C THR A 197 0.79 16.55 -6.60
N LEU A 198 0.13 16.19 -7.68
CA LEU A 198 -0.60 14.92 -7.78
C LEU A 198 0.38 13.76 -7.91
N ILE A 199 0.13 12.67 -7.18
CA ILE A 199 0.93 11.45 -7.25
C ILE A 199 0.05 10.27 -7.64
N GLU A 200 0.40 9.63 -8.76
CA GLU A 200 -0.20 8.38 -9.23
C GLU A 200 0.32 7.21 -8.42
N MET A 201 -0.57 6.50 -7.75
CA MET A 201 -0.25 5.30 -6.99
C MET A 201 -0.66 4.02 -7.72
N ASP A 202 -1.65 4.11 -8.59
CA ASP A 202 -2.15 3.02 -9.41
C ASP A 202 -2.49 3.54 -10.81
N PRO A 203 -1.62 3.29 -11.82
CA PRO A 203 -1.83 3.81 -13.19
C PRO A 203 -3.15 3.38 -13.82
N PHE A 204 -3.66 2.19 -13.46
CA PHE A 204 -4.90 1.66 -14.02
C PHE A 204 -6.17 2.30 -13.43
N GLU A 205 -6.11 2.67 -12.13
CA GLU A 205 -7.26 3.25 -11.43
C GLU A 205 -7.22 4.79 -11.39
N ASP A 206 -6.04 5.39 -11.20
CA ASP A 206 -5.92 6.81 -10.86
C ASP A 206 -5.81 7.74 -12.08
N GLY A 207 -5.18 7.28 -13.17
CA GLY A 207 -4.72 8.12 -14.27
C GLY A 207 -5.76 9.09 -14.80
N LYS A 208 -6.95 8.58 -15.19
CA LYS A 208 -8.03 9.44 -15.72
C LYS A 208 -8.51 10.50 -14.71
N MET A 209 -8.71 10.10 -13.45
CA MET A 209 -9.17 11.04 -12.41
C MET A 209 -8.14 12.15 -12.16
N LEU A 210 -6.85 11.80 -12.13
CA LEU A 210 -5.77 12.79 -11.94
C LEU A 210 -5.66 13.74 -13.13
N GLU A 211 -5.87 13.26 -14.37
CA GLU A 211 -6.00 14.11 -15.54
C GLU A 211 -7.19 15.07 -15.45
N ASP A 212 -8.33 14.59 -14.98
CA ASP A 212 -9.52 15.42 -14.83
C ASP A 212 -9.32 16.50 -13.76
N ILE A 213 -8.62 16.20 -12.64
CA ILE A 213 -8.22 17.19 -11.63
C ILE A 213 -7.29 18.25 -12.25
N THR A 214 -6.28 17.81 -13.03
CA THR A 214 -5.33 18.73 -13.69
C THR A 214 -6.03 19.65 -14.68
N LYS A 215 -6.97 19.13 -15.46
CA LYS A 215 -7.77 19.93 -16.43
C LYS A 215 -8.62 20.99 -15.73
N GLN A 216 -9.22 20.70 -14.57
CA GLN A 216 -9.98 21.70 -13.81
C GLN A 216 -9.13 22.90 -13.33
N GLN A 217 -7.81 22.76 -13.34
CA GLN A 217 -6.86 23.78 -12.92
C GLN A 217 -5.98 24.25 -14.08
N ASP A 218 -6.50 24.22 -15.29
CA ASP A 218 -5.83 24.67 -16.53
C ASP A 218 -4.44 24.05 -16.75
N GLY A 219 -4.25 22.80 -16.32
CA GLY A 219 -2.97 22.10 -16.44
C GLY A 219 -1.86 22.58 -15.50
N ARG A 220 -2.19 23.43 -14.53
CA ARG A 220 -1.18 24.08 -13.64
C ARG A 220 -0.73 23.23 -12.45
N ILE A 221 -1.35 22.06 -12.23
CA ILE A 221 -0.95 21.18 -11.12
C ILE A 221 0.08 20.16 -11.64
N PRO A 222 1.29 20.10 -11.05
CA PRO A 222 2.26 19.05 -11.34
C PRO A 222 1.67 17.66 -11.09
N PHE A 223 1.94 16.75 -12.00
CA PHE A 223 1.44 15.39 -11.94
C PHE A 223 2.59 14.39 -12.09
N LEU A 224 2.94 13.70 -11.02
CA LEU A 224 3.95 12.66 -11.00
C LEU A 224 3.29 11.32 -11.36
N ARG A 225 3.55 10.84 -12.56
CA ARG A 225 3.05 9.56 -13.07
C ARG A 225 4.20 8.63 -13.47
N ASN A 226 3.88 7.35 -13.63
CA ASN A 226 4.83 6.34 -14.10
C ASN A 226 6.10 6.28 -13.25
N LEU A 227 5.97 6.42 -11.92
CA LEU A 227 7.11 6.40 -11.01
C LEU A 227 7.83 5.04 -10.94
N GLY A 228 7.23 4.00 -11.55
CA GLY A 228 7.82 2.71 -11.80
C GLY A 228 8.02 1.84 -10.55
N SER A 229 8.52 2.40 -9.46
CA SER A 229 8.81 1.65 -8.24
C SER A 229 8.34 2.36 -6.98
N SER A 230 8.07 1.58 -5.91
CA SER A 230 7.76 2.12 -4.60
C SER A 230 8.91 2.94 -4.00
N ARG A 231 10.16 2.62 -4.34
CA ARG A 231 11.34 3.41 -3.93
C ARG A 231 11.34 4.80 -4.57
N MET A 232 10.95 4.89 -5.86
CA MET A 232 10.81 6.19 -6.51
C MET A 232 9.69 7.03 -5.87
N VAL A 233 8.56 6.41 -5.50
CA VAL A 233 7.50 7.09 -4.76
C VAL A 233 8.00 7.60 -3.41
N GLN A 234 8.72 6.77 -2.63
CA GLN A 234 9.34 7.20 -1.37
C GLN A 234 10.29 8.40 -1.59
N PHE A 235 11.14 8.32 -2.60
CA PHE A 235 12.09 9.38 -2.93
C PHE A 235 11.38 10.71 -3.23
N ARG A 236 10.26 10.67 -3.95
CA ARG A 236 9.44 11.87 -4.20
C ARG A 236 8.77 12.36 -2.93
N LEU A 237 8.18 11.47 -2.14
CA LEU A 237 7.52 11.83 -0.87
C LEU A 237 8.48 12.42 0.15
N ALA A 238 9.73 11.95 0.22
CA ALA A 238 10.77 12.48 1.11
C ALA A 238 11.08 13.97 0.88
N ARG A 239 10.72 14.49 -0.30
CA ARG A 239 10.94 15.91 -0.68
C ARG A 239 9.69 16.77 -0.54
N MET A 240 8.60 16.20 -0.04
CA MET A 240 7.35 16.92 0.14
C MET A 240 7.28 17.59 1.52
N GLU A 241 6.70 18.77 1.56
CA GLU A 241 6.40 19.50 2.79
C GLU A 241 5.31 18.80 3.61
N GLY A 242 4.36 18.15 2.92
CA GLY A 242 3.28 17.38 3.52
C GLY A 242 2.64 16.45 2.50
N VAL A 243 1.82 15.53 3.00
CA VAL A 243 1.11 14.54 2.20
C VAL A 243 -0.35 14.49 2.59
N ILE A 244 -1.26 14.64 1.63
CA ILE A 244 -2.70 14.38 1.78
C ILE A 244 -2.98 13.05 1.09
N ALA A 245 -3.21 12.00 1.86
CA ALA A 245 -3.28 10.62 1.38
C ALA A 245 -4.69 10.04 1.51
N MET A 246 -5.38 9.84 0.40
CA MET A 246 -6.53 8.94 0.32
C MET A 246 -6.06 7.50 0.05
N ARG A 247 -5.05 7.29 -0.78
CA ARG A 247 -4.41 6.00 -0.98
C ARG A 247 -3.60 5.58 0.26
N LEU A 248 -3.93 4.40 0.84
CA LEU A 248 -3.26 3.87 2.03
C LEU A 248 -1.74 3.83 1.87
N HIS A 249 -1.25 3.30 0.75
CA HIS A 249 0.19 3.17 0.53
C HIS A 249 0.91 4.50 0.34
N ALA A 250 0.24 5.58 -0.09
CA ALA A 250 0.84 6.91 -0.08
C ALA A 250 1.15 7.37 1.35
N GLY A 251 0.23 7.12 2.30
CA GLY A 251 0.47 7.38 3.72
C GLY A 251 1.55 6.49 4.33
N ILE A 252 1.55 5.18 4.01
CA ILE A 252 2.58 4.25 4.49
C ILE A 252 3.97 4.68 3.98
N LEU A 253 4.10 4.96 2.68
CA LEU A 253 5.38 5.37 2.09
C LEU A 253 5.85 6.73 2.59
N ALA A 254 4.93 7.68 2.87
CA ALA A 254 5.27 8.94 3.53
C ALA A 254 5.84 8.69 4.93
N THR A 255 5.23 7.78 5.69
CA THR A 255 5.72 7.39 7.02
C THR A 255 7.12 6.79 6.96
N THR A 256 7.43 5.95 5.97
CA THR A 256 8.77 5.35 5.82
C THR A 256 9.88 6.37 5.60
N VAL A 257 9.56 7.56 5.12
CA VAL A 257 10.52 8.66 4.89
C VAL A 257 10.36 9.82 5.89
N GLY A 258 9.61 9.60 6.97
CA GLY A 258 9.46 10.55 8.07
C GLY A 258 8.59 11.78 7.75
N VAL A 259 7.75 11.72 6.71
CA VAL A 259 6.78 12.78 6.37
C VAL A 259 5.42 12.44 6.96
N PRO A 260 4.88 13.23 7.92
CA PRO A 260 3.58 12.97 8.52
C PRO A 260 2.44 13.08 7.49
N PRO A 261 1.68 12.01 7.22
CA PRO A 261 0.58 12.08 6.27
C PRO A 261 -0.73 12.54 6.93
N LEU A 262 -1.48 13.44 6.30
CA LEU A 262 -2.90 13.65 6.57
C LEU A 262 -3.70 12.59 5.83
N MET A 263 -4.23 11.60 6.56
CA MET A 263 -4.98 10.48 5.98
C MET A 263 -6.44 10.84 5.75
N LEU A 264 -7.01 10.46 4.59
CA LEU A 264 -8.44 10.61 4.29
C LEU A 264 -9.14 9.26 4.38
N ASN A 265 -10.02 9.12 5.37
CA ASN A 265 -10.72 7.87 5.67
C ASN A 265 -11.91 7.65 4.72
N TYR A 266 -11.78 6.69 3.83
CA TYR A 266 -12.83 6.14 2.99
C TYR A 266 -13.04 4.63 3.20
N ASP A 267 -12.15 3.99 3.96
CA ASP A 267 -12.08 2.54 4.14
C ASP A 267 -11.51 2.24 5.54
N PRO A 268 -12.04 1.25 6.28
CA PRO A 268 -11.59 0.89 7.63
C PRO A 268 -10.08 0.69 7.77
N LYS A 269 -9.39 0.20 6.71
CA LYS A 269 -7.92 0.01 6.74
C LYS A 269 -7.14 1.32 6.82
N VAL A 270 -7.67 2.40 6.21
CA VAL A 270 -7.06 3.74 6.29
C VAL A 270 -7.20 4.29 7.69
N ALA A 271 -8.40 4.18 8.29
CA ALA A 271 -8.62 4.57 9.68
C ALA A 271 -7.78 3.75 10.66
N ALA A 272 -7.60 2.45 10.40
CA ALA A 272 -6.75 1.58 11.24
C ALA A 272 -5.29 2.03 11.19
N PHE A 273 -4.76 2.32 10.00
CA PHE A 273 -3.39 2.80 9.85
C PHE A 273 -3.19 4.18 10.49
N ALA A 274 -4.11 5.12 10.28
CA ALA A 274 -4.02 6.45 10.91
C ALA A 274 -3.96 6.37 12.44
N ARG A 275 -4.73 5.47 13.06
CA ARG A 275 -4.62 5.21 14.51
C ARG A 275 -3.27 4.67 14.94
N GLN A 276 -2.60 3.88 14.11
CA GLN A 276 -1.26 3.36 14.42
C GLN A 276 -0.19 4.47 14.40
N LEU A 277 -0.41 5.54 13.62
CA LEU A 277 0.55 6.64 13.50
C LEU A 277 0.55 7.59 14.70
N ASP A 278 -0.55 7.65 15.47
CA ASP A 278 -0.69 8.47 16.67
C ASP A 278 -0.46 9.99 16.47
N ILE A 279 -0.80 10.49 15.28
CA ILE A 279 -0.72 11.92 14.89
C ILE A 279 -2.09 12.53 14.61
N GLY A 280 -3.12 11.94 15.16
CA GLY A 280 -4.51 12.32 14.97
C GLY A 280 -5.29 11.35 14.08
N PRO A 281 -6.63 11.42 14.11
CA PRO A 281 -7.49 10.54 13.34
C PRO A 281 -7.45 10.90 11.84
N ALA A 282 -7.73 9.91 11.00
CA ALA A 282 -7.97 10.18 9.59
C ALA A 282 -9.22 11.05 9.40
N LEU A 283 -9.14 12.01 8.50
CA LEU A 283 -10.27 12.90 8.17
C LEU A 283 -11.30 12.12 7.35
N THR A 284 -12.55 12.09 7.82
CA THR A 284 -13.64 11.40 7.13
C THR A 284 -13.97 12.06 5.81
N ILE A 285 -14.10 11.27 4.75
CA ILE A 285 -14.31 11.79 3.40
C ILE A 285 -15.78 12.14 3.12
N GLU A 286 -16.72 11.47 3.79
CA GLU A 286 -18.15 11.74 3.63
C GLU A 286 -18.48 13.18 4.04
N GLY A 287 -19.06 13.95 3.11
CA GLY A 287 -19.41 15.37 3.33
C GLY A 287 -18.21 16.32 3.40
N LEU A 288 -17.00 15.85 3.10
CA LEU A 288 -15.80 16.67 3.14
C LEU A 288 -15.83 17.73 2.02
N THR A 289 -15.61 18.99 2.41
CA THR A 289 -15.44 20.12 1.49
C THR A 289 -13.97 20.44 1.29
N SER A 290 -13.65 21.10 0.18
CA SER A 290 -12.28 21.57 -0.11
C SER A 290 -11.76 22.56 0.92
N ALA A 291 -12.63 23.44 1.44
CA ALA A 291 -12.30 24.37 2.51
C ALA A 291 -11.91 23.63 3.80
N ARG A 292 -12.72 22.64 4.21
CA ARG A 292 -12.43 21.85 5.43
C ARG A 292 -11.17 20.98 5.26
N LEU A 293 -10.94 20.43 4.08
CA LEU A 293 -9.71 19.67 3.79
C LEU A 293 -8.47 20.58 3.87
N PHE A 294 -8.55 21.76 3.30
CA PHE A 294 -7.49 22.76 3.37
C PHE A 294 -7.21 23.20 4.82
N GLU A 295 -8.25 23.55 5.59
CA GLU A 295 -8.13 23.91 7.01
C GLU A 295 -7.45 22.78 7.80
N ALA A 296 -7.92 21.54 7.65
CA ALA A 296 -7.33 20.38 8.32
C ALA A 296 -5.86 20.18 7.95
N PHE A 297 -5.48 20.41 6.69
CA PHE A 297 -4.09 20.37 6.28
C PHE A 297 -3.28 21.50 6.93
N MET A 298 -3.79 22.71 7.00
CA MET A 298 -3.11 23.82 7.65
C MET A 298 -2.94 23.59 9.17
N GLU A 299 -3.93 23.01 9.85
CA GLU A 299 -3.83 22.56 11.24
C GLU A 299 -2.75 21.49 11.40
N HIS A 300 -2.73 20.51 10.51
CA HIS A 300 -1.71 19.44 10.47
C HIS A 300 -0.30 20.00 10.25
N GLN A 301 -0.15 21.02 9.40
CA GLN A 301 1.13 21.69 9.16
C GLN A 301 1.63 22.48 10.38
N LYS A 302 0.75 23.08 11.18
CA LYS A 302 1.16 23.74 12.45
C LYS A 302 1.78 22.76 13.44
N ALA A 303 1.33 21.50 13.43
CA ALA A 303 1.86 20.43 14.28
C ALA A 303 2.98 19.61 13.61
N LYS A 304 3.47 20.01 12.42
CA LYS A 304 4.35 19.20 11.57
C LYS A 304 5.60 18.71 12.31
N ASP A 305 6.30 19.57 13.02
CA ASP A 305 7.56 19.20 13.67
C ASP A 305 7.33 18.21 14.82
N ALA A 306 6.27 18.41 15.62
CA ALA A 306 5.86 17.47 16.65
C ALA A 306 5.43 16.13 16.04
N ASN A 307 4.57 16.16 15.00
CA ASN A 307 4.13 14.97 14.28
C ASN A 307 5.29 14.21 13.65
N LYS A 308 6.32 14.92 13.13
CA LYS A 308 7.50 14.28 12.56
C LYS A 308 8.27 13.46 13.60
N LEU A 309 8.44 13.96 14.81
CA LEU A 309 9.08 13.20 15.89
C LEU A 309 8.29 11.93 16.24
N VAL A 310 6.96 12.04 16.32
CA VAL A 310 6.09 10.89 16.56
C VAL A 310 6.21 9.89 15.41
N ILE A 311 6.14 10.33 14.15
CA ILE A 311 6.24 9.48 12.97
C ILE A 311 7.58 8.75 12.90
N LEU A 312 8.69 9.40 13.20
CA LEU A 312 10.00 8.74 13.20
C LEU A 312 10.04 7.58 14.20
N LYS A 313 9.50 7.78 15.40
CA LYS A 313 9.38 6.72 16.41
C LYS A 313 8.43 5.61 15.94
N LYS A 314 7.23 5.97 15.46
CA LYS A 314 6.22 5.01 14.98
C LYS A 314 6.70 4.21 13.77
N ARG A 315 7.48 4.82 12.89
CA ARG A 315 8.12 4.14 11.76
C ARG A 315 8.97 2.96 12.23
N GLU A 316 9.84 3.17 13.21
CA GLU A 316 10.69 2.08 13.73
C GLU A 316 9.85 1.01 14.43
N GLU A 317 8.91 1.39 15.30
CA GLU A 317 8.01 0.44 15.97
C GLU A 317 7.24 -0.44 14.96
N LEU A 318 6.68 0.17 13.92
CA LEU A 318 5.91 -0.54 12.90
C LEU A 318 6.81 -1.35 11.95
N ARG A 319 8.01 -0.87 11.67
CA ARG A 319 9.01 -1.62 10.89
C ARG A 319 9.42 -2.90 11.63
N ASP A 320 9.72 -2.81 12.92
CA ASP A 320 10.06 -3.97 13.74
C ASP A 320 8.91 -4.99 13.79
N GLN A 321 7.66 -4.50 13.88
CA GLN A 321 6.48 -5.36 13.80
C GLN A 321 6.37 -6.04 12.42
N ALA A 322 6.65 -5.32 11.33
CA ALA A 322 6.62 -5.90 10.00
C ALA A 322 7.76 -6.92 9.78
N MET A 323 8.95 -6.67 10.36
CA MET A 323 10.11 -7.56 10.29
C MET A 323 9.88 -8.89 11.01
N LYS A 324 9.03 -8.97 12.03
CA LYS A 324 8.66 -10.25 12.67
C LYS A 324 8.13 -11.28 11.67
N ALA A 325 7.43 -10.83 10.61
CA ALA A 325 6.98 -11.74 9.55
C ALA A 325 8.16 -12.34 8.77
N ILE A 326 9.23 -11.58 8.57
CA ILE A 326 10.45 -12.02 7.91
C ILE A 326 11.22 -13.02 8.78
N GLU A 327 11.37 -12.72 10.07
CA GLU A 327 12.03 -13.61 11.03
C GLU A 327 11.32 -14.96 11.10
N LEU A 328 9.97 -14.95 11.18
CA LEU A 328 9.18 -16.16 11.15
C LEU A 328 9.29 -16.90 9.82
N ALA A 329 9.32 -16.19 8.69
CA ALA A 329 9.46 -16.80 7.37
C ALA A 329 10.80 -17.51 7.20
N ASN A 330 11.89 -16.94 7.71
CA ASN A 330 13.22 -17.57 7.64
C ASN A 330 13.25 -18.97 8.27
N ASN A 331 12.49 -19.20 9.34
CA ASN A 331 12.38 -20.53 9.97
C ASN A 331 11.68 -21.58 9.06
N PHE A 332 11.03 -21.15 7.99
CA PHE A 332 10.38 -22.01 7.01
C PHE A 332 11.16 -22.09 5.70
N LEU A 333 12.09 -21.17 5.45
CA LEU A 333 12.84 -21.08 4.19
C LEU A 333 14.26 -21.68 4.30
N THR A 334 14.72 -21.90 5.51
CA THR A 334 15.92 -22.69 5.82
C THR A 334 15.53 -24.17 5.93
#